data_c5d1c98b85659d68730ecfa28936eb04
#
_entry.id   c5d1c98b85659d68730ecfa28936eb04
#
_cell.length_a   1.000
_cell.length_b   1.000
_cell.length_c   1.000
_cell.angle_alpha   90.00
_cell.angle_beta   90.00
_cell.angle_gamma   90.00
#
_symmetry.space_group_name_H-M   'P 1'
#
loop_
_entity.id
_entity.type
_entity.pdbx_description
1 polymer ?
#
loop_
_entity_poly.entity_id
_entity_poly.type
_entity_poly.pdbx_seq_one_letter_code
_entity_poly.pdbx_strand_id
1 'polypeptide(L)'
;MKKILVTGSGGIGGVNFVRALKIFSDKFFIVGTDFNKYYLQFADIDQRIISPKHSDPDFINFLNKITEKYKIDFIHPQPSSEALVISQNLDSITTKTLLPPPNVISTDKLETQKILSKLGIFVAKTKVIANYEMISNIFEELGSGPHWIRAKTGAGGNLSLLCN
;
A
#
# COMPACT_ATOMS: atom_id res chain seq x y z
N MET A 1 24.11 11.97 3.72
CA MET A 1 22.68 11.86 4.06
C MET A 1 21.93 11.32 2.84
N LYS A 2 21.18 10.22 2.97
CA LYS A 2 20.39 9.64 1.88
C LYS A 2 19.06 10.37 1.75
N LYS A 3 18.58 10.55 0.52
CA LYS A 3 17.33 11.25 0.21
C LYS A 3 16.28 10.24 -0.23
N ILE A 4 15.20 10.17 0.49
CA ILE A 4 14.12 9.17 0.26
C ILE A 4 12.83 9.91 -0.09
N LEU A 5 12.21 9.49 -1.19
CA LEU A 5 10.85 9.89 -1.53
C LEU A 5 9.87 8.85 -0.98
N VAL A 6 8.97 9.26 -0.10
CA VAL A 6 7.89 8.43 0.44
C VAL A 6 6.58 8.88 -0.17
N THR A 7 5.95 8.04 -0.99
CA THR A 7 4.64 8.36 -1.56
C THR A 7 3.53 7.88 -0.63
N GLY A 8 2.37 8.55 -0.64
CA GLY A 8 1.30 8.28 0.33
C GLY A 8 1.75 8.46 1.78
N SER A 9 2.65 9.39 2.01
CA SER A 9 3.34 9.59 3.30
C SER A 9 2.41 9.98 4.44
N GLY A 10 1.24 10.54 4.14
CA GLY A 10 0.23 10.95 5.12
C GLY A 10 -0.67 9.82 5.61
N GLY A 11 -0.71 8.69 4.93
CA GLY A 11 -1.41 7.50 5.40
C GLY A 11 -0.72 6.84 6.61
N ILE A 12 -1.45 6.01 7.37
CA ILE A 12 -0.93 5.36 8.60
C ILE A 12 0.40 4.63 8.34
N GLY A 13 0.49 3.88 7.25
CA GLY A 13 1.73 3.18 6.89
C GLY A 13 2.87 4.13 6.57
N GLY A 14 2.59 5.22 5.82
CA GLY A 14 3.58 6.25 5.49
C GLY A 14 4.10 6.97 6.72
N VAL A 15 3.21 7.39 7.62
CA VAL A 15 3.58 8.01 8.90
C VAL A 15 4.48 7.09 9.73
N ASN A 16 4.14 5.80 9.85
CA ASN A 16 4.94 4.85 10.61
C ASN A 16 6.30 4.56 9.96
N PHE A 17 6.35 4.47 8.63
CA PHE A 17 7.60 4.30 7.90
C PHE A 17 8.52 5.52 8.11
N VAL A 18 7.98 6.73 7.98
CA VAL A 18 8.72 7.97 8.25
C VAL A 18 9.25 8.00 9.68
N ARG A 19 8.42 7.66 10.67
CA ARG A 19 8.86 7.55 12.09
C ARG A 19 10.03 6.60 12.26
N ALA A 20 10.00 5.44 11.61
CA ALA A 20 11.09 4.47 11.66
C ALA A 20 12.40 5.03 11.07
N LEU A 21 12.31 5.78 9.96
CA LEU A 21 13.48 6.45 9.37
C LEU A 21 14.03 7.56 10.27
N LYS A 22 13.16 8.31 10.95
CA LYS A 22 13.55 9.44 11.83
C LYS A 22 14.27 9.00 13.10
N ILE A 23 14.27 7.73 13.46
CA ILE A 23 15.17 7.17 14.50
C ILE A 23 16.65 7.44 14.13
N PHE A 24 16.94 7.53 12.82
CA PHE A 24 18.26 7.82 12.25
C PHE A 24 18.22 9.15 11.51
N SER A 25 17.73 10.22 12.16
CA SER A 25 17.43 11.53 11.54
C SER A 25 18.62 12.18 10.83
N ASP A 26 19.83 11.92 11.30
CA ASP A 26 21.09 12.39 10.72
C ASP A 26 21.46 11.71 9.38
N LYS A 27 20.81 10.58 9.05
CA LYS A 27 21.12 9.76 7.88
C LYS A 27 20.18 9.99 6.70
N PHE A 28 18.97 10.49 6.94
CA PHE A 28 17.92 10.59 5.94
C PHE A 28 17.33 12.00 5.82
N PHE A 29 17.15 12.43 4.57
CA PHE A 29 16.30 13.56 4.20
C PHE A 29 15.07 13.00 3.50
N ILE A 30 13.88 13.28 4.01
CA ILE A 30 12.63 12.65 3.58
C ILE A 30 11.76 13.66 2.83
N VAL A 31 11.52 13.37 1.56
CA VAL A 31 10.50 14.05 0.76
C VAL A 31 9.24 13.20 0.82
N GLY A 32 8.14 13.73 1.30
CA GLY A 32 6.87 13.02 1.36
C GLY A 32 5.87 13.59 0.36
N THR A 33 5.15 12.71 -0.33
CA THR A 33 4.04 13.10 -1.19
C THR A 33 2.73 12.44 -0.75
N ASP A 34 1.63 13.12 -0.95
CA ASP A 34 0.28 12.60 -0.80
C ASP A 34 -0.67 13.44 -1.67
N PHE A 35 -1.70 12.82 -2.25
CA PHE A 35 -2.71 13.55 -3.01
C PHE A 35 -3.66 14.35 -2.09
N ASN A 36 -3.76 13.94 -0.82
CA ASN A 36 -4.56 14.61 0.20
C ASN A 36 -3.69 15.56 1.02
N LYS A 37 -3.88 16.85 0.82
CA LYS A 37 -3.12 17.90 1.52
C LYS A 37 -3.24 17.84 3.05
N TYR A 38 -4.35 17.34 3.57
CA TYR A 38 -4.57 17.23 5.01
C TYR A 38 -3.79 16.05 5.60
N TYR A 39 -3.82 14.89 4.92
CA TYR A 39 -3.06 13.72 5.36
C TYR A 39 -1.55 13.99 5.33
N LEU A 40 -1.09 14.74 4.34
CA LEU A 40 0.33 15.10 4.21
C LEU A 40 0.91 15.80 5.45
N GLN A 41 0.06 16.36 6.32
CA GLN A 41 0.50 17.02 7.56
C GLN A 41 0.85 16.03 8.69
N PHE A 42 0.41 14.78 8.62
CA PHE A 42 0.61 13.83 9.72
C PHE A 42 2.02 13.24 9.79
N ALA A 43 2.75 13.22 8.68
CA ALA A 43 4.12 12.69 8.65
C ALA A 43 5.15 13.76 9.02
N ASP A 44 6.14 13.38 9.83
CA ASP A 44 7.31 14.22 10.16
C ASP A 44 8.36 14.13 9.04
N ILE A 45 8.10 14.83 7.94
CA ILE A 45 8.92 14.84 6.72
C ILE A 45 9.60 16.21 6.53
N ASP A 46 10.77 16.19 5.89
CA ASP A 46 11.56 17.41 5.68
C ASP A 46 10.99 18.28 4.55
N GLN A 47 10.40 17.65 3.54
CA GLN A 47 9.73 18.34 2.43
C GLN A 47 8.38 17.72 2.13
N ARG A 48 7.33 18.55 2.08
CA ARG A 48 5.96 18.17 1.74
C ARG A 48 5.60 18.59 0.33
N ILE A 49 5.04 17.66 -0.46
CA ILE A 49 4.63 17.94 -1.84
C ILE A 49 3.28 17.27 -2.10
N ILE A 50 2.30 18.03 -2.57
CA ILE A 50 1.02 17.47 -3.01
C ILE A 50 1.24 16.79 -4.34
N SER A 51 0.86 15.50 -4.42
CA SER A 51 0.94 14.71 -5.65
C SER A 51 -0.40 14.65 -6.39
N PRO A 52 -0.39 14.39 -7.69
CA PRO A 52 -1.56 13.87 -8.36
C PRO A 52 -1.94 12.50 -7.78
N LYS A 53 -3.15 12.02 -8.05
CA LYS A 53 -3.55 10.64 -7.71
C LYS A 53 -2.78 9.65 -8.58
N HIS A 54 -2.59 8.43 -8.09
CA HIS A 54 -1.95 7.35 -8.85
C HIS A 54 -2.66 7.00 -10.18
N SER A 55 -3.94 7.36 -10.30
CA SER A 55 -4.73 7.19 -11.54
C SER A 55 -4.54 8.32 -12.56
N ASP A 56 -3.80 9.36 -12.21
CA ASP A 56 -3.49 10.47 -13.11
C ASP A 56 -2.41 10.03 -14.11
N PRO A 57 -2.59 10.24 -15.42
CA PRO A 57 -1.58 9.89 -16.43
C PRO A 57 -0.20 10.55 -16.20
N ASP A 58 -0.16 11.72 -15.55
CA ASP A 58 1.10 12.42 -15.25
C ASP A 58 1.79 11.93 -13.98
N PHE A 59 1.23 10.96 -13.25
CA PHE A 59 1.77 10.52 -11.95
C PHE A 59 3.23 10.08 -12.02
N ILE A 60 3.61 9.26 -12.98
CA ILE A 60 5.00 8.80 -13.15
C ILE A 60 5.94 9.95 -13.53
N ASN A 61 5.53 10.80 -14.46
CA ASN A 61 6.30 11.98 -14.83
C ASN A 61 6.48 12.96 -13.65
N PHE A 62 5.43 13.14 -12.85
CA PHE A 62 5.51 13.91 -11.60
C PHE A 62 6.56 13.33 -10.65
N LEU A 63 6.58 12.00 -10.42
CA LEU A 63 7.58 11.36 -9.56
C LEU A 63 9.00 11.61 -10.08
N ASN A 64 9.23 11.46 -11.38
CA ASN A 64 10.53 11.70 -11.99
C ASN A 64 10.99 13.16 -11.82
N LYS A 65 10.11 14.13 -12.01
CA LYS A 65 10.40 15.55 -11.75
C LYS A 65 10.82 15.80 -10.29
N ILE A 66 10.15 15.14 -9.33
CA ILE A 66 10.49 15.27 -7.91
C ILE A 66 11.83 14.59 -7.60
N THR A 67 12.07 13.39 -8.15
CA THR A 67 13.34 12.68 -7.93
C THR A 67 14.54 13.46 -8.47
N GLU A 68 14.40 14.06 -9.62
CA GLU A 68 15.42 14.92 -10.22
C GLU A 68 15.64 16.19 -9.39
N LYS A 69 14.57 16.93 -9.09
CA LYS A 69 14.62 18.20 -8.33
C LYS A 69 15.30 18.06 -6.98
N TYR A 70 14.96 16.99 -6.23
CA TYR A 70 15.50 16.79 -4.89
C TYR A 70 16.70 15.84 -4.85
N LYS A 71 17.11 15.28 -6.01
CA LYS A 71 18.18 14.29 -6.14
C LYS A 71 17.93 13.10 -5.22
N ILE A 72 16.77 12.48 -5.38
CA ILE A 72 16.30 11.34 -4.57
C ILE A 72 17.15 10.10 -4.86
N ASP A 73 17.63 9.44 -3.82
CA ASP A 73 18.38 8.17 -3.92
C ASP A 73 17.44 6.96 -4.04
N PHE A 74 16.22 7.03 -3.44
CA PHE A 74 15.31 5.89 -3.37
C PHE A 74 13.85 6.33 -3.24
N ILE A 75 12.95 5.64 -3.96
CA ILE A 75 11.50 5.82 -3.84
C ILE A 75 10.92 4.67 -3.01
N HIS A 76 10.17 5.00 -1.95
CA HIS A 76 9.36 4.07 -1.18
C HIS A 76 7.87 4.34 -1.40
N PRO A 77 7.20 3.57 -2.27
CA PRO A 77 5.75 3.70 -2.43
C PRO A 77 5.04 2.97 -1.29
N GLN A 78 4.20 3.69 -0.54
CA GLN A 78 3.48 3.14 0.59
C GLN A 78 2.09 2.59 0.22
N PRO A 79 1.23 3.29 -0.54
CA PRO A 79 -0.05 2.73 -0.96
C PRO A 79 0.14 1.62 -2.01
N SER A 80 -0.57 0.51 -1.85
CA SER A 80 -0.51 -0.61 -2.81
C SER A 80 -0.89 -0.19 -4.24
N SER A 81 -1.81 0.77 -4.39
CA SER A 81 -2.19 1.32 -5.69
C SER A 81 -1.06 2.11 -6.36
N GLU A 82 -0.33 2.91 -5.60
CA GLU A 82 0.84 3.64 -6.11
C GLU A 82 2.00 2.67 -6.41
N ALA A 83 2.23 1.69 -5.51
CA ALA A 83 3.21 0.64 -5.71
C ALA A 83 2.95 -0.15 -7.01
N LEU A 84 1.68 -0.47 -7.29
CA LEU A 84 1.28 -1.16 -8.53
C LEU A 84 1.60 -0.32 -9.77
N VAL A 85 1.18 0.96 -9.79
CA VAL A 85 1.44 1.85 -10.93
C VAL A 85 2.93 2.04 -11.15
N ILE A 86 3.72 2.22 -10.09
CA ILE A 86 5.18 2.35 -10.19
C ILE A 86 5.80 1.05 -10.69
N SER A 87 5.37 -0.12 -10.18
CA SER A 87 5.87 -1.42 -10.62
C SER A 87 5.55 -1.73 -12.09
N GLN A 88 4.41 -1.25 -12.59
CA GLN A 88 4.03 -1.36 -14.01
C GLN A 88 4.85 -0.46 -14.93
N ASN A 89 5.52 0.56 -14.39
CA ASN A 89 6.25 1.58 -15.15
C ASN A 89 7.72 1.68 -14.72
N LEU A 90 8.33 0.59 -14.24
CA LEU A 90 9.71 0.60 -13.74
C LEU A 90 10.72 1.11 -14.76
N ASP A 91 10.54 0.77 -16.04
CA ASP A 91 11.42 1.24 -17.12
C ASP A 91 11.38 2.77 -17.33
N SER A 92 10.31 3.42 -16.87
CA SER A 92 10.13 4.87 -16.93
C SER A 92 10.53 5.58 -15.64
N ILE A 93 10.83 4.86 -14.57
CA ILE A 93 11.27 5.41 -13.28
C ILE A 93 12.78 5.62 -13.30
N THR A 94 13.21 6.85 -13.05
CA THR A 94 14.63 7.24 -13.13
C THR A 94 15.42 6.96 -11.84
N THR A 95 14.74 6.59 -10.76
CA THR A 95 15.35 6.41 -9.42
C THR A 95 15.09 5.01 -8.90
N LYS A 96 15.98 4.51 -8.05
CA LYS A 96 15.87 3.17 -7.44
C LYS A 96 14.60 3.03 -6.60
N THR A 97 13.96 1.90 -6.73
CA THR A 97 12.87 1.42 -5.87
C THR A 97 12.99 -0.09 -5.69
N LEU A 98 12.35 -0.64 -4.68
CA LEU A 98 12.29 -2.09 -4.45
C LEU A 98 10.82 -2.50 -4.38
N LEU A 99 10.33 -3.08 -5.45
CA LEU A 99 8.95 -3.52 -5.59
C LEU A 99 8.88 -4.94 -6.15
N PRO A 100 7.90 -5.74 -5.71
CA PRO A 100 7.56 -6.99 -6.39
C PRO A 100 7.05 -6.72 -7.82
N PRO A 101 7.05 -7.73 -8.69
CA PRO A 101 6.41 -7.64 -10.01
C PRO A 101 4.92 -7.27 -9.90
N PRO A 102 4.35 -6.60 -10.92
CA PRO A 102 2.95 -6.11 -10.88
C PRO A 102 1.92 -7.20 -10.58
N ASN A 103 2.09 -8.41 -11.12
CA ASN A 103 1.21 -9.54 -10.88
C ASN A 103 1.18 -9.99 -9.40
N VAL A 104 2.29 -9.82 -8.67
CA VAL A 104 2.35 -10.11 -7.23
C VAL A 104 1.62 -9.04 -6.43
N ILE A 105 1.83 -7.75 -6.76
CA ILE A 105 1.16 -6.64 -6.08
C ILE A 105 -0.35 -6.67 -6.31
N SER A 106 -0.80 -7.06 -7.50
CA SER A 106 -2.22 -7.11 -7.87
C SER A 106 -2.95 -8.36 -7.38
N THR A 107 -2.26 -9.35 -6.81
CA THR A 107 -2.88 -10.58 -6.28
C THR A 107 -3.86 -10.25 -5.18
N ASP A 108 -5.11 -10.72 -5.32
CA ASP A 108 -6.13 -10.51 -4.31
C ASP A 108 -5.91 -11.38 -3.06
N LYS A 109 -6.61 -11.04 -1.97
CA LYS A 109 -6.46 -11.72 -0.67
C LYS A 109 -6.86 -13.20 -0.72
N LEU A 110 -7.87 -13.54 -1.52
CA LEU A 110 -8.35 -14.92 -1.66
C LEU A 110 -7.33 -15.76 -2.45
N GLU A 111 -6.81 -15.21 -3.54
CA GLU A 111 -5.79 -15.90 -4.34
C GLU A 111 -4.49 -16.09 -3.55
N THR A 112 -4.08 -15.06 -2.81
CA THR A 112 -2.94 -15.18 -1.88
C THR A 112 -3.13 -16.35 -0.90
N GLN A 113 -4.30 -16.48 -0.28
CA GLN A 113 -4.59 -17.59 0.62
C GLN A 113 -4.54 -18.96 -0.08
N LYS A 114 -5.07 -19.06 -1.28
CA LYS A 114 -5.01 -20.31 -2.07
C LYS A 114 -3.57 -20.70 -2.38
N ILE A 115 -2.72 -19.74 -2.78
CA ILE A 115 -1.30 -19.98 -3.04
C ILE A 115 -0.59 -20.47 -1.77
N LEU A 116 -0.78 -19.78 -0.65
CA LEU A 116 -0.18 -20.14 0.63
C LEU A 116 -0.61 -21.52 1.10
N SER A 117 -1.91 -21.85 0.99
CA SER A 117 -2.43 -23.18 1.34
C SER A 117 -1.82 -24.27 0.48
N LYS A 118 -1.65 -24.06 -0.83
CA LYS A 118 -0.97 -25.02 -1.73
C LYS A 118 0.49 -25.26 -1.36
N LEU A 119 1.12 -24.29 -0.73
CA LEU A 119 2.51 -24.39 -0.23
C LEU A 119 2.58 -24.99 1.19
N GLY A 120 1.47 -25.51 1.72
CA GLY A 120 1.41 -26.10 3.06
C GLY A 120 1.45 -25.07 4.20
N ILE A 121 1.32 -23.79 3.91
CA ILE A 121 1.28 -22.73 4.94
C ILE A 121 -0.15 -22.67 5.50
N PHE A 122 -0.25 -22.67 6.83
CA PHE A 122 -1.54 -22.53 7.50
C PHE A 122 -2.18 -21.19 7.17
N VAL A 123 -3.42 -21.22 6.72
CA VAL A 123 -4.26 -20.03 6.45
C VAL A 123 -5.61 -20.16 7.13
N ALA A 124 -6.21 -19.03 7.49
CA ALA A 124 -7.55 -19.03 8.07
C ALA A 124 -8.58 -19.62 7.09
N LYS A 125 -9.54 -20.38 7.62
CA LYS A 125 -10.69 -20.84 6.81
C LYS A 125 -11.39 -19.62 6.21
N THR A 126 -11.60 -19.64 4.91
CA THR A 126 -12.17 -18.50 4.18
C THR A 126 -13.17 -18.99 3.15
N LYS A 127 -14.29 -18.31 3.07
CA LYS A 127 -15.37 -18.56 2.11
C LYS A 127 -15.71 -17.28 1.36
N VAL A 128 -16.17 -17.42 0.12
CA VAL A 128 -16.62 -16.28 -0.69
C VAL A 128 -18.12 -16.07 -0.48
N ILE A 129 -18.52 -14.87 -0.14
CA ILE A 129 -19.91 -14.43 -0.09
C ILE A 129 -20.25 -13.83 -1.45
N ALA A 130 -21.04 -14.53 -2.25
CA ALA A 130 -21.49 -14.03 -3.55
C ALA A 130 -22.78 -13.18 -3.42
N ASN A 131 -23.62 -13.51 -2.44
CA ASN A 131 -24.83 -12.75 -2.10
C ASN A 131 -25.13 -12.87 -0.59
N TYR A 132 -26.06 -12.05 -0.10
CA TYR A 132 -26.37 -11.99 1.34
C TYR A 132 -27.04 -13.27 1.87
N GLU A 133 -27.74 -14.02 1.03
CA GLU A 133 -28.45 -15.24 1.42
C GLU A 133 -27.50 -16.37 1.83
N MET A 134 -26.26 -16.31 1.37
CA MET A 134 -25.22 -17.30 1.71
C MET A 134 -24.60 -17.08 3.10
N ILE A 135 -24.82 -15.94 3.74
CA ILE A 135 -24.08 -15.55 4.95
C ILE A 135 -24.32 -16.56 6.07
N SER A 136 -25.58 -16.93 6.37
CA SER A 136 -25.89 -17.86 7.46
C SER A 136 -25.23 -19.21 7.26
N ASN A 137 -25.35 -19.78 6.08
CA ASN A 137 -24.78 -21.11 5.76
C ASN A 137 -23.22 -21.04 5.83
N ILE A 138 -22.62 -19.96 5.35
CA ILE A 138 -21.16 -19.77 5.40
C ILE A 138 -20.69 -19.67 6.85
N PHE A 139 -21.42 -18.98 7.72
CA PHE A 139 -21.05 -18.86 9.12
C PHE A 139 -21.15 -20.20 9.84
N GLU A 140 -22.19 -20.99 9.58
CA GLU A 140 -22.31 -22.36 10.10
C GLU A 140 -21.11 -23.24 9.65
N GLU A 141 -20.71 -23.17 8.37
CA GLU A 141 -19.57 -23.93 7.85
C GLU A 141 -18.22 -23.47 8.44
N LEU A 142 -18.07 -22.19 8.75
CA LEU A 142 -16.85 -21.66 9.34
C LEU A 142 -16.74 -21.97 10.82
N GLY A 143 -17.87 -22.24 11.49
CA GLY A 143 -17.97 -22.58 12.91
C GLY A 143 -18.37 -21.39 13.79
N SER A 144 -18.43 -21.62 15.10
CA SER A 144 -18.81 -20.60 16.09
C SER A 144 -17.71 -19.57 16.28
N GLY A 145 -18.11 -18.33 16.59
CA GLY A 145 -17.22 -17.24 16.94
C GLY A 145 -17.35 -16.06 15.97
N PRO A 146 -16.62 -14.98 16.24
CA PRO A 146 -16.68 -13.80 15.37
C PRO A 146 -16.04 -14.09 14.01
N HIS A 147 -16.70 -13.60 12.96
CA HIS A 147 -16.25 -13.72 11.57
C HIS A 147 -15.81 -12.36 11.02
N TRP A 148 -14.74 -12.36 10.24
CA TRP A 148 -14.22 -11.17 9.61
C TRP A 148 -14.59 -11.13 8.13
N ILE A 149 -15.57 -10.32 7.77
CA ILE A 149 -15.97 -10.09 6.37
C ILE A 149 -15.13 -8.96 5.80
N ARG A 150 -14.59 -9.12 4.61
CA ARG A 150 -13.84 -8.07 3.92
C ARG A 150 -13.88 -8.20 2.40
N ALA A 151 -13.65 -7.08 1.71
CA ALA A 151 -13.47 -7.09 0.27
C ALA A 151 -12.20 -7.87 -0.12
N LYS A 152 -12.24 -8.56 -1.26
CA LYS A 152 -11.11 -9.30 -1.83
C LYS A 152 -9.92 -8.39 -2.12
N THR A 153 -10.20 -7.17 -2.58
CA THR A 153 -9.21 -6.12 -2.93
C THR A 153 -9.35 -4.92 -2.01
N GLY A 154 -8.42 -3.97 -2.11
CA GLY A 154 -8.40 -2.77 -1.28
C GLY A 154 -7.54 -2.91 -0.02
N ALA A 155 -7.30 -1.80 0.64
CA ALA A 155 -6.43 -1.65 1.80
C ALA A 155 -7.06 -0.74 2.87
N GLY A 156 -6.38 -0.59 4.02
CA GLY A 156 -6.77 0.35 5.07
C GLY A 156 -8.02 -0.04 5.86
N GLY A 157 -8.46 -1.30 5.82
CA GLY A 157 -9.66 -1.75 6.53
C GLY A 157 -10.98 -1.31 5.90
N ASN A 158 -10.96 -0.59 4.79
CA ASN A 158 -12.15 -0.21 4.05
C ASN A 158 -12.90 -1.48 3.60
N LEU A 159 -14.22 -1.45 3.70
CA LEU A 159 -15.09 -2.60 3.38
C LEU A 159 -14.71 -3.84 4.20
N SER A 160 -14.44 -3.67 5.48
CA SER A 160 -14.19 -4.75 6.43
C SER A 160 -15.12 -4.62 7.61
N LEU A 161 -15.68 -5.75 8.06
CA LEU A 161 -16.66 -5.81 9.15
C LEU A 161 -16.40 -7.05 10.01
N LEU A 162 -16.40 -6.85 11.34
CA LEU A 162 -16.47 -7.95 12.29
C LEU A 162 -17.95 -8.28 12.55
N CYS A 163 -18.31 -9.54 12.37
CA CYS A 163 -19.67 -10.06 12.60
C CYS A 163 -19.62 -11.10 13.73
N ASN A 164 -20.56 -11.00 14.67
CA ASN A 164 -20.78 -11.97 15.76
C ASN A 164 -21.98 -12.82 15.45
#